data_4c25512261c427331e89ed7042c57e99
#
_entry.id   4c25512261c427331e89ed7042c57e99
#
_cell.length_a   1.000
_cell.length_b   1.000
_cell.length_c   1.000
_cell.angle_alpha   90.00
_cell.angle_beta   90.00
_cell.angle_gamma   90.00
#
_symmetry.space_group_name_H-M   'P 1'
#
loop_
_entity.id
_entity.type
_entity.pdbx_description
1 polymer ?
#
loop_
_entity_poly.entity_id
_entity_poly.type
_entity_poly.pdbx_seq_one_letter_code
_entity_poly.pdbx_strand_id
1 'polypeptide(L)'
;MEKFRIDFKKENGPKYIQLYKHIKNLIENSKIEASEKLPPLREMSAFLNINISTSVKAYDLLEKEKYIYKKEGSGSYIYPQASASKEVLKAVRFDLANPQANMFPVDKFKEAVAIAIEKEGETLFDYHEGLGYEPLRMSLCDYMKSLSIESEPDRIQIISGAQQGINIIVNSILNYGDVVFIEEPSYPGAIDVFKEHGVKVVGIPVLDDGIDIGILKLKLEKIKPSIIYTMPNYQNPTGVCYSEKKKKEILNLAKQFDFMIIEDDYMSDFDFNNTKIKPLRAYDEENRVIYIKSFSKILMPGLRIGFMEMPIHVRNIISRIKYSMDISTSSFTQLSLYYYMTFFGWRNHLDIIKKVYESRFKIAKKYIDSNFSDILTFRKASGGVNFFAALPKDYSSIDLKIFLESKGVKILEGPLFYYNIKAENEFRISIAHMQENEIENNLNTLKNGIIEFLSDEKNKMKYKIPN
;
A
#
# COMPACT_ATOMS: atom_id res chain seq x y z
N MET A 1 -15.79 -42.57 -10.12
CA MET A 1 -17.21 -42.33 -9.77
C MET A 1 -17.45 -42.35 -8.26
N GLU A 2 -16.94 -43.32 -7.49
CA GLU A 2 -17.23 -43.44 -6.04
C GLU A 2 -16.97 -42.17 -5.22
N LYS A 3 -15.96 -41.33 -5.58
CA LYS A 3 -15.71 -40.07 -4.92
C LYS A 3 -16.83 -39.03 -5.03
N PHE A 4 -17.76 -39.20 -6.00
CA PHE A 4 -18.93 -38.33 -6.19
C PHE A 4 -20.18 -38.85 -5.46
N ARG A 5 -20.14 -40.01 -4.78
CA ARG A 5 -21.27 -40.54 -4.05
C ARG A 5 -21.71 -39.58 -2.94
N ILE A 6 -22.99 -39.26 -2.91
CA ILE A 6 -23.62 -38.38 -1.93
C ILE A 6 -24.96 -38.94 -1.48
N ASP A 7 -25.26 -38.88 -0.21
CA ASP A 7 -26.55 -39.18 0.37
C ASP A 7 -27.40 -37.91 0.47
N PHE A 8 -28.46 -37.80 -0.32
CA PHE A 8 -29.30 -36.61 -0.41
C PHE A 8 -30.31 -36.57 0.73
N LYS A 9 -30.20 -35.56 1.60
CA LYS A 9 -31.12 -35.31 2.71
C LYS A 9 -32.08 -34.18 2.39
N LYS A 10 -33.38 -34.35 2.65
CA LYS A 10 -34.41 -33.33 2.37
C LYS A 10 -34.17 -32.01 3.14
N GLU A 11 -33.69 -32.11 4.35
CA GLU A 11 -33.34 -30.99 5.23
C GLU A 11 -32.20 -30.09 4.72
N ASN A 12 -31.35 -30.60 3.83
CA ASN A 12 -30.20 -29.86 3.29
C ASN A 12 -30.53 -29.08 1.99
N GLY A 13 -31.82 -28.95 1.67
CA GLY A 13 -32.28 -28.18 0.51
C GLY A 13 -32.28 -28.95 -0.82
N PRO A 14 -32.44 -28.28 -1.95
CA PRO A 14 -32.55 -28.90 -3.26
C PRO A 14 -31.35 -29.79 -3.64
N LYS A 15 -31.60 -30.94 -4.26
CA LYS A 15 -30.55 -31.91 -4.64
C LYS A 15 -29.42 -31.29 -5.49
N TYR A 16 -29.72 -30.35 -6.39
CA TYR A 16 -28.68 -29.70 -7.20
C TYR A 16 -27.73 -28.82 -6.37
N ILE A 17 -28.20 -28.19 -5.29
CA ILE A 17 -27.36 -27.45 -4.35
C ILE A 17 -26.48 -28.38 -3.55
N GLN A 18 -27.01 -29.53 -3.13
CA GLN A 18 -26.22 -30.51 -2.39
C GLN A 18 -25.12 -31.11 -3.27
N LEU A 19 -25.44 -31.46 -4.53
CA LEU A 19 -24.47 -31.96 -5.50
C LEU A 19 -23.37 -30.87 -5.80
N TYR A 20 -23.80 -29.66 -6.05
CA TYR A 20 -22.89 -28.53 -6.23
C TYR A 20 -21.91 -28.38 -5.05
N LYS A 21 -22.42 -28.32 -3.82
CA LYS A 21 -21.59 -28.19 -2.60
C LYS A 21 -20.65 -29.40 -2.43
N HIS A 22 -21.11 -30.59 -2.74
CA HIS A 22 -20.29 -31.81 -2.65
C HIS A 22 -19.13 -31.79 -3.64
N ILE A 23 -19.40 -31.51 -4.92
CA ILE A 23 -18.35 -31.41 -5.94
C ILE A 23 -17.35 -30.23 -5.59
N LYS A 24 -17.89 -29.08 -5.19
CA LYS A 24 -17.09 -27.95 -4.73
C LYS A 24 -16.13 -28.35 -3.60
N ASN A 25 -16.63 -29.06 -2.59
CA ASN A 25 -15.84 -29.58 -1.48
C ASN A 25 -14.75 -30.57 -1.94
N LEU A 26 -15.06 -31.44 -2.88
CA LEU A 26 -14.07 -32.37 -3.46
C LEU A 26 -12.95 -31.63 -4.20
N ILE A 27 -13.28 -30.55 -4.91
CA ILE A 27 -12.32 -29.70 -5.60
C ILE A 27 -11.46 -28.93 -4.58
N GLU A 28 -12.11 -28.27 -3.60
CA GLU A 28 -11.45 -27.45 -2.58
C GLU A 28 -10.54 -28.26 -1.65
N ASN A 29 -10.82 -29.55 -1.45
CA ASN A 29 -9.98 -30.48 -0.68
C ASN A 29 -9.02 -31.32 -1.55
N SER A 30 -8.77 -30.91 -2.79
CA SER A 30 -7.85 -31.58 -3.73
C SER A 30 -8.10 -33.08 -3.94
N LYS A 31 -9.35 -33.50 -3.76
CA LYS A 31 -9.79 -34.90 -4.07
C LYS A 31 -10.08 -35.09 -5.57
N ILE A 32 -10.11 -33.98 -6.31
CA ILE A 32 -10.20 -33.93 -7.77
C ILE A 32 -9.07 -33.00 -8.24
N GLU A 33 -8.25 -33.48 -9.17
CA GLU A 33 -7.08 -32.75 -9.63
C GLU A 33 -7.42 -31.61 -10.60
N ALA A 34 -6.50 -30.64 -10.71
CA ALA A 34 -6.57 -29.57 -11.70
C ALA A 34 -6.64 -30.15 -13.11
N SER A 35 -7.49 -29.58 -13.95
CA SER A 35 -7.73 -30.03 -15.32
C SER A 35 -8.31 -31.45 -15.44
N GLU A 36 -8.65 -32.09 -14.32
CA GLU A 36 -9.36 -33.40 -14.36
C GLU A 36 -10.76 -33.21 -14.99
N LYS A 37 -11.15 -34.15 -15.82
CA LYS A 37 -12.47 -34.17 -16.46
C LYS A 37 -13.54 -34.67 -15.50
N LEU A 38 -14.58 -33.85 -15.30
CA LEU A 38 -15.78 -34.33 -14.58
C LEU A 38 -16.56 -35.38 -15.38
N PRO A 39 -17.24 -36.31 -14.70
CA PRO A 39 -18.13 -37.26 -15.36
C PRO A 39 -19.16 -36.54 -16.24
N PRO A 40 -19.51 -37.10 -17.40
CA PRO A 40 -20.58 -36.56 -18.22
C PRO A 40 -21.91 -36.48 -17.44
N LEU A 41 -22.71 -35.46 -17.72
CA LEU A 41 -23.96 -35.19 -16.99
C LEU A 41 -24.91 -36.40 -16.90
N ARG A 42 -24.99 -37.20 -17.99
CA ARG A 42 -25.81 -38.40 -18.01
C ARG A 42 -25.26 -39.49 -17.08
N GLU A 43 -23.96 -39.67 -17.07
CA GLU A 43 -23.27 -40.64 -16.23
C GLU A 43 -23.35 -40.27 -14.75
N MET A 44 -23.13 -39.00 -14.42
CA MET A 44 -23.29 -38.47 -13.06
C MET A 44 -24.72 -38.68 -12.56
N SER A 45 -25.73 -38.38 -13.40
CA SER A 45 -27.14 -38.52 -13.05
C SER A 45 -27.55 -39.97 -12.84
N ALA A 46 -27.09 -40.87 -13.69
CA ALA A 46 -27.33 -42.29 -13.55
C ALA A 46 -26.71 -42.89 -12.29
N PHE A 47 -25.43 -42.51 -12.02
CA PHE A 47 -24.70 -42.96 -10.83
C PHE A 47 -25.36 -42.51 -9.51
N LEU A 48 -25.88 -41.30 -9.46
CA LEU A 48 -26.49 -40.70 -8.26
C LEU A 48 -28.00 -40.93 -8.18
N ASN A 49 -28.60 -41.58 -9.15
CA ASN A 49 -30.06 -41.80 -9.28
C ASN A 49 -30.86 -40.49 -9.14
N ILE A 50 -30.47 -39.48 -9.93
CA ILE A 50 -31.10 -38.14 -9.97
C ILE A 50 -31.46 -37.76 -11.41
N ASN A 51 -32.33 -36.73 -11.54
CA ASN A 51 -32.70 -36.23 -12.86
C ASN A 51 -31.50 -35.49 -13.50
N ILE A 52 -31.33 -35.59 -14.81
CA ILE A 52 -30.28 -34.91 -15.60
C ILE A 52 -30.33 -33.40 -15.35
N SER A 53 -31.52 -32.80 -15.25
CA SER A 53 -31.68 -31.38 -14.96
C SER A 53 -31.06 -30.96 -13.62
N THR A 54 -30.95 -31.87 -12.64
CA THR A 54 -30.30 -31.64 -11.36
C THR A 54 -28.79 -31.56 -11.53
N SER A 55 -28.19 -32.46 -12.30
CA SER A 55 -26.74 -32.39 -12.62
C SER A 55 -26.40 -31.19 -13.47
N VAL A 56 -27.24 -30.81 -14.45
CA VAL A 56 -27.06 -29.59 -15.26
C VAL A 56 -26.99 -28.36 -14.36
N LYS A 57 -27.99 -28.16 -13.49
CA LYS A 57 -28.01 -26.99 -12.57
C LYS A 57 -26.80 -26.95 -11.65
N ALA A 58 -26.34 -28.10 -11.15
CA ALA A 58 -25.16 -28.17 -10.31
C ALA A 58 -23.88 -27.78 -11.06
N TYR A 59 -23.70 -28.26 -12.30
CA TYR A 59 -22.56 -27.95 -13.15
C TYR A 59 -22.59 -26.50 -13.62
N ASP A 60 -23.77 -25.96 -13.93
CA ASP A 60 -23.90 -24.54 -14.30
C ASP A 60 -23.50 -23.59 -13.13
N LEU A 61 -23.84 -23.98 -11.88
CA LEU A 61 -23.36 -23.24 -10.70
C LEU A 61 -21.84 -23.34 -10.53
N LEU A 62 -21.26 -24.54 -10.71
CA LEU A 62 -19.81 -24.72 -10.65
C LEU A 62 -19.08 -23.91 -11.74
N GLU A 63 -19.65 -23.83 -12.94
CA GLU A 63 -19.11 -23.03 -14.05
C GLU A 63 -19.21 -21.53 -13.77
N LYS A 64 -20.38 -21.07 -13.29
CA LYS A 64 -20.63 -19.68 -12.91
C LYS A 64 -19.65 -19.20 -11.83
N GLU A 65 -19.31 -20.06 -10.87
CA GLU A 65 -18.34 -19.76 -9.81
C GLU A 65 -16.89 -20.10 -10.19
N LYS A 66 -16.63 -20.45 -11.47
CA LYS A 66 -15.30 -20.74 -12.01
C LYS A 66 -14.57 -21.91 -11.34
N TYR A 67 -15.31 -22.90 -10.85
CA TYR A 67 -14.76 -24.19 -10.42
C TYR A 67 -14.50 -25.12 -11.60
N ILE A 68 -15.32 -25.03 -12.64
CA ILE A 68 -15.19 -25.81 -13.86
C ILE A 68 -15.32 -24.93 -15.10
N TYR A 69 -14.82 -25.42 -16.23
CA TYR A 69 -15.06 -24.85 -17.55
C TYR A 69 -15.50 -25.93 -18.53
N LYS A 70 -16.37 -25.54 -19.47
CA LYS A 70 -16.82 -26.42 -20.54
C LYS A 70 -15.89 -26.29 -21.74
N LYS A 71 -15.46 -27.43 -22.27
CA LYS A 71 -14.75 -27.50 -23.54
C LYS A 71 -15.69 -28.12 -24.57
N GLU A 72 -16.06 -27.36 -25.60
CA GLU A 72 -17.02 -27.73 -26.62
C GLU A 72 -16.66 -29.08 -27.24
N GLY A 73 -17.63 -30.00 -27.34
CA GLY A 73 -17.43 -31.38 -27.83
C GLY A 73 -16.65 -32.32 -26.91
N SER A 74 -16.07 -31.82 -25.78
CA SER A 74 -15.19 -32.62 -24.94
C SER A 74 -15.71 -32.86 -23.51
N GLY A 75 -16.48 -31.92 -22.93
CA GLY A 75 -17.05 -32.03 -21.59
C GLY A 75 -16.63 -30.93 -20.63
N SER A 76 -16.84 -31.16 -19.32
CA SER A 76 -16.53 -30.21 -18.25
C SER A 76 -15.25 -30.61 -17.54
N TYR A 77 -14.36 -29.61 -17.28
CA TYR A 77 -13.04 -29.78 -16.67
C TYR A 77 -12.89 -28.89 -15.49
N ILE A 78 -12.12 -29.30 -14.50
CA ILE A 78 -11.76 -28.46 -13.33
C ILE A 78 -10.83 -27.33 -13.77
N TYR A 79 -11.13 -26.09 -13.37
CA TYR A 79 -10.19 -24.99 -13.58
C TYR A 79 -8.87 -25.27 -12.86
N PRO A 80 -7.71 -25.02 -13.49
CA PRO A 80 -6.39 -25.19 -12.84
C PRO A 80 -6.26 -24.46 -11.51
N GLN A 81 -6.94 -23.33 -11.36
CA GLN A 81 -6.96 -22.52 -10.15
C GLN A 81 -7.99 -22.98 -9.09
N ALA A 82 -8.97 -23.84 -9.48
CA ALA A 82 -10.03 -24.28 -8.58
C ALA A 82 -9.61 -25.46 -7.69
N SER A 83 -8.67 -26.28 -8.16
CA SER A 83 -8.10 -27.40 -7.41
C SER A 83 -6.86 -27.04 -6.60
N ALA A 84 -6.39 -25.79 -6.69
CA ALA A 84 -5.49 -25.30 -5.67
C ALA A 84 -6.28 -25.33 -4.36
N SER A 85 -6.09 -26.43 -3.59
CA SER A 85 -6.60 -26.57 -2.24
C SER A 85 -6.40 -25.26 -1.52
N LYS A 86 -7.37 -24.82 -0.74
CA LYS A 86 -7.21 -23.82 0.30
C LYS A 86 -6.45 -24.36 1.53
N GLU A 87 -5.43 -25.13 1.38
CA GLU A 87 -4.13 -24.80 1.87
C GLU A 87 -3.45 -23.87 0.84
N VAL A 88 -4.09 -22.77 0.52
CA VAL A 88 -3.33 -21.53 0.35
C VAL A 88 -2.70 -21.34 1.72
N LEU A 89 -1.50 -21.87 1.92
CA LEU A 89 -0.55 -21.36 2.91
C LEU A 89 -0.76 -19.89 2.85
N LYS A 90 -1.41 -19.30 3.89
CA LYS A 90 -1.82 -17.88 3.90
C LYS A 90 -0.54 -17.14 3.57
N ALA A 91 -0.40 -16.70 2.31
CA ALA A 91 0.88 -16.28 1.78
C ALA A 91 1.42 -15.21 2.72
N VAL A 92 2.62 -15.40 3.21
CA VAL A 92 3.28 -14.45 4.09
C VAL A 92 3.57 -13.19 3.28
N ARG A 93 2.90 -12.07 3.61
CA ARG A 93 2.81 -10.86 2.79
C ARG A 93 3.65 -9.73 3.35
N PHE A 94 4.97 -9.72 3.04
CA PHE A 94 5.84 -8.58 3.32
C PHE A 94 5.80 -7.49 2.24
N ASP A 95 5.15 -7.74 1.13
CA ASP A 95 4.94 -6.78 0.03
C ASP A 95 3.87 -5.73 0.35
N LEU A 96 2.89 -6.06 1.21
CA LEU A 96 1.78 -5.18 1.56
C LEU A 96 2.16 -4.21 2.69
N ALA A 97 2.10 -2.92 2.39
CA ALA A 97 2.25 -1.87 3.40
C ALA A 97 0.90 -1.29 3.88
N ASN A 98 -0.22 -1.98 3.63
CA ASN A 98 -1.55 -1.54 4.06
C ASN A 98 -1.90 -2.08 5.44
N PRO A 99 -2.67 -1.32 6.28
CA PRO A 99 -3.17 -1.82 7.55
C PRO A 99 -4.09 -3.03 7.35
N GLN A 100 -4.21 -3.86 8.37
CA GLN A 100 -5.20 -4.95 8.38
C GLN A 100 -6.61 -4.38 8.54
N ALA A 101 -7.60 -5.05 7.93
CA ALA A 101 -9.00 -4.61 7.97
C ALA A 101 -9.57 -4.55 9.41
N ASN A 102 -9.09 -5.40 10.32
CA ASN A 102 -9.51 -5.42 11.73
C ASN A 102 -9.00 -4.22 12.57
N MET A 103 -8.09 -3.41 12.04
CA MET A 103 -7.66 -2.16 12.67
C MET A 103 -8.66 -1.03 12.44
N PHE A 104 -9.59 -1.20 11.54
CA PHE A 104 -10.58 -0.19 11.18
C PHE A 104 -11.79 -0.25 12.13
N PRO A 105 -12.21 0.87 12.74
CA PRO A 105 -13.32 0.92 13.68
C PRO A 105 -14.67 0.93 12.95
N VAL A 106 -15.04 -0.21 12.35
CA VAL A 106 -16.22 -0.35 11.45
C VAL A 106 -17.50 0.14 12.11
N ASP A 107 -17.76 -0.23 13.37
CA ASP A 107 -19.02 0.16 14.04
C ASP A 107 -19.12 1.66 14.24
N LYS A 108 -18.05 2.31 14.72
CA LYS A 108 -18.01 3.77 14.87
C LYS A 108 -18.12 4.50 13.53
N PHE A 109 -17.49 3.95 12.50
CA PHE A 109 -17.59 4.53 11.16
C PHE A 109 -18.99 4.36 10.57
N LYS A 110 -19.65 3.22 10.80
CA LYS A 110 -21.05 2.99 10.44
C LYS A 110 -21.97 4.03 11.10
N GLU A 111 -21.76 4.32 12.38
CA GLU A 111 -22.52 5.36 13.10
C GLU A 111 -22.24 6.75 12.51
N ALA A 112 -20.98 7.08 12.17
CA ALA A 112 -20.62 8.33 11.52
C ALA A 112 -21.32 8.50 10.16
N VAL A 113 -21.39 7.42 9.37
CA VAL A 113 -22.14 7.39 8.10
C VAL A 113 -23.63 7.61 8.33
N ALA A 114 -24.22 6.98 9.34
CA ALA A 114 -25.64 7.17 9.66
C ALA A 114 -25.94 8.62 10.05
N ILE A 115 -25.09 9.23 10.89
CA ILE A 115 -25.20 10.65 11.27
C ILE A 115 -25.06 11.56 10.04
N ALA A 116 -24.12 11.26 9.12
CA ALA A 116 -23.95 12.03 7.89
C ALA A 116 -25.23 12.01 7.04
N ILE A 117 -25.83 10.83 6.85
CA ILE A 117 -27.08 10.69 6.10
C ILE A 117 -28.23 11.43 6.79
N GLU A 118 -28.36 11.29 8.11
CA GLU A 118 -29.45 11.92 8.87
C GLU A 118 -29.37 13.45 8.86
N LYS A 119 -28.16 14.01 9.00
CA LYS A 119 -27.98 15.47 9.10
C LYS A 119 -27.96 16.18 7.76
N GLU A 120 -27.34 15.57 6.76
CA GLU A 120 -27.13 16.22 5.47
C GLU A 120 -28.22 15.85 4.44
N GLY A 121 -28.91 14.71 4.63
CA GLY A 121 -29.97 14.28 3.72
C GLY A 121 -29.48 14.18 2.27
N GLU A 122 -30.21 14.82 1.36
CA GLU A 122 -29.91 14.80 -0.08
C GLU A 122 -28.61 15.51 -0.43
N THR A 123 -28.21 16.55 0.34
CA THR A 123 -26.97 17.31 0.07
C THR A 123 -25.70 16.48 0.24
N LEU A 124 -25.77 15.35 0.95
CA LEU A 124 -24.68 14.37 1.05
C LEU A 124 -24.22 13.87 -0.33
N PHE A 125 -25.10 13.87 -1.31
CA PHE A 125 -24.85 13.33 -2.66
C PHE A 125 -24.59 14.41 -3.70
N ASP A 126 -24.63 15.69 -3.31
CA ASP A 126 -24.29 16.80 -4.18
C ASP A 126 -22.77 17.01 -4.29
N TYR A 127 -22.35 17.78 -5.29
CA TYR A 127 -20.98 18.23 -5.38
C TYR A 127 -20.72 19.34 -4.37
N HIS A 128 -19.61 19.24 -3.65
CA HIS A 128 -19.09 20.31 -2.81
C HIS A 128 -18.10 21.21 -3.59
N GLU A 129 -17.71 22.32 -2.95
CA GLU A 129 -16.68 23.22 -3.48
C GLU A 129 -15.43 22.49 -3.98
N GLY A 130 -14.74 23.07 -4.94
CA GLY A 130 -13.54 22.45 -5.56
C GLY A 130 -12.43 22.08 -4.57
N LEU A 131 -12.31 22.82 -3.44
CA LEU A 131 -11.37 22.48 -2.36
C LEU A 131 -11.83 21.30 -1.49
N GLY A 132 -13.13 20.97 -1.50
CA GLY A 132 -13.78 19.99 -0.65
C GLY A 132 -14.59 20.58 0.49
N TYR A 133 -15.31 19.75 1.23
CA TYR A 133 -16.24 20.12 2.30
C TYR A 133 -15.55 20.99 3.36
N GLU A 134 -16.02 22.24 3.51
CA GLU A 134 -15.38 23.24 4.36
C GLU A 134 -15.26 22.81 5.83
N PRO A 135 -16.31 22.28 6.50
CA PRO A 135 -16.17 21.84 7.88
C PRO A 135 -15.13 20.73 8.07
N LEU A 136 -14.94 19.86 7.09
CA LEU A 136 -13.83 18.88 7.12
C LEU A 136 -12.48 19.61 7.03
N ARG A 137 -12.32 20.58 6.12
CA ARG A 137 -11.10 21.37 5.99
C ARG A 137 -10.75 22.12 7.28
N MET A 138 -11.75 22.68 7.99
CA MET A 138 -11.57 23.28 9.32
C MET A 138 -11.06 22.25 10.35
N SER A 139 -11.70 21.07 10.41
CA SER A 139 -11.27 19.98 11.30
C SER A 139 -9.85 19.49 10.99
N LEU A 140 -9.45 19.52 9.71
CA LEU A 140 -8.09 19.17 9.29
C LEU A 140 -7.06 20.24 9.70
N CYS A 141 -7.42 21.53 9.75
CA CYS A 141 -6.55 22.56 10.33
C CYS A 141 -6.27 22.27 11.82
N ASP A 142 -7.32 21.91 12.59
CA ASP A 142 -7.13 21.55 14.01
C ASP A 142 -6.33 20.26 14.19
N TYR A 143 -6.51 19.30 13.31
CA TYR A 143 -5.67 18.11 13.28
C TYR A 143 -4.20 18.45 13.00
N MET A 144 -3.90 19.31 12.01
CA MET A 144 -2.54 19.69 11.65
C MET A 144 -1.82 20.48 12.76
N LYS A 145 -2.53 21.23 13.61
CA LYS A 145 -1.93 21.85 14.80
C LYS A 145 -1.27 20.82 15.72
N SER A 146 -1.84 19.60 15.82
CA SER A 146 -1.22 18.52 16.59
C SER A 146 0.13 18.05 16.00
N LEU A 147 0.35 18.28 14.70
CA LEU A 147 1.60 18.04 13.98
C LEU A 147 2.52 19.29 13.96
N SER A 148 2.16 20.35 14.68
CA SER A 148 2.87 21.66 14.68
C SER A 148 2.80 22.38 13.34
N ILE A 149 1.78 22.15 12.53
CA ILE A 149 1.52 22.88 11.29
C ILE A 149 0.35 23.84 11.52
N GLU A 150 0.59 25.14 11.40
CA GLU A 150 -0.45 26.16 11.36
C GLU A 150 -0.92 26.34 9.92
N SER A 151 -2.22 26.27 9.70
CA SER A 151 -2.82 26.46 8.37
C SER A 151 -4.25 26.97 8.46
N GLU A 152 -4.79 27.36 7.32
CA GLU A 152 -6.15 27.86 7.13
C GLU A 152 -6.93 26.95 6.17
N PRO A 153 -8.29 26.86 6.29
CA PRO A 153 -9.11 25.99 5.45
C PRO A 153 -8.89 26.22 3.94
N ASP A 154 -8.63 27.46 3.54
CA ASP A 154 -8.40 27.83 2.13
C ASP A 154 -7.07 27.34 1.55
N ARG A 155 -6.20 26.84 2.37
CA ARG A 155 -4.94 26.20 1.96
C ARG A 155 -5.06 24.68 1.82
N ILE A 156 -6.21 24.12 2.19
CA ILE A 156 -6.43 22.67 2.18
C ILE A 156 -7.24 22.26 0.94
N GLN A 157 -6.73 21.29 0.20
CA GLN A 157 -7.41 20.60 -0.88
C GLN A 157 -7.65 19.15 -0.49
N ILE A 158 -8.92 18.72 -0.48
CA ILE A 158 -9.25 17.29 -0.29
C ILE A 158 -8.92 16.52 -1.58
N ILE A 159 -8.28 15.37 -1.42
CA ILE A 159 -7.82 14.50 -2.50
C ILE A 159 -8.20 13.04 -2.28
N SER A 160 -8.23 12.25 -3.35
CA SER A 160 -8.52 10.80 -3.30
C SER A 160 -7.26 9.96 -2.96
N GLY A 161 -6.47 10.45 -2.01
CA GLY A 161 -5.21 9.84 -1.52
C GLY A 161 -3.96 10.47 -2.13
N ALA A 162 -2.79 10.18 -1.54
CA ALA A 162 -1.52 10.81 -1.89
C ALA A 162 -1.15 10.68 -3.37
N GLN A 163 -1.41 9.52 -4.00
CA GLN A 163 -1.12 9.30 -5.42
C GLN A 163 -1.80 10.33 -6.32
N GLN A 164 -3.07 10.66 -6.03
CA GLN A 164 -3.76 11.73 -6.75
C GLN A 164 -3.13 13.09 -6.45
N GLY A 165 -2.78 13.35 -5.18
CA GLY A 165 -2.11 14.61 -4.79
C GLY A 165 -0.81 14.84 -5.55
N ILE A 166 0.06 13.84 -5.64
CA ILE A 166 1.30 13.90 -6.41
C ILE A 166 1.01 14.20 -7.88
N ASN A 167 0.05 13.48 -8.47
CA ASN A 167 -0.32 13.66 -9.88
C ASN A 167 -0.86 15.07 -10.15
N ILE A 168 -1.74 15.59 -9.28
CA ILE A 168 -2.26 16.96 -9.40
C ILE A 168 -1.12 17.99 -9.34
N ILE A 169 -0.20 17.88 -8.37
CA ILE A 169 0.91 18.82 -8.22
C ILE A 169 1.80 18.80 -9.45
N VAL A 170 2.17 17.62 -9.92
CA VAL A 170 3.00 17.44 -11.11
C VAL A 170 2.37 18.11 -12.32
N ASN A 171 1.08 17.84 -12.59
CA ASN A 171 0.37 18.46 -13.73
C ASN A 171 0.07 19.97 -13.53
N SER A 172 0.16 20.49 -12.31
CA SER A 172 -0.07 21.90 -12.02
C SER A 172 1.18 22.76 -12.15
N ILE A 173 2.33 22.22 -11.77
CA ILE A 173 3.54 23.01 -11.54
C ILE A 173 4.66 22.67 -12.53
N LEU A 174 4.70 21.42 -13.03
CA LEU A 174 5.78 20.95 -13.89
C LEU A 174 5.38 20.96 -15.37
N ASN A 175 6.37 21.21 -16.22
CA ASN A 175 6.30 21.04 -17.65
C ASN A 175 7.19 19.88 -18.10
N TYR A 176 6.96 19.38 -19.30
CA TYR A 176 7.84 18.40 -19.92
C TYR A 176 9.28 18.87 -19.93
N GLY A 177 10.20 18.03 -19.45
CA GLY A 177 11.63 18.32 -19.39
C GLY A 177 12.10 19.09 -18.16
N ASP A 178 11.19 19.57 -17.28
CA ASP A 178 11.56 20.14 -15.98
C ASP A 178 12.34 19.13 -15.14
N VAL A 179 13.12 19.64 -14.20
CA VAL A 179 13.95 18.80 -13.34
C VAL A 179 13.29 18.61 -11.99
N VAL A 180 13.19 17.34 -11.55
CA VAL A 180 12.71 16.96 -10.21
C VAL A 180 13.82 16.19 -9.49
N PHE A 181 14.13 16.62 -8.26
CA PHE A 181 14.98 15.82 -7.39
C PHE A 181 14.11 14.91 -6.52
N ILE A 182 14.52 13.68 -6.37
CA ILE A 182 13.84 12.69 -5.51
C ILE A 182 14.82 12.01 -4.58
N GLU A 183 14.33 11.46 -3.50
CA GLU A 183 15.10 10.50 -2.69
C GLU A 183 15.50 9.27 -3.53
N GLU A 184 16.62 8.67 -3.18
CA GLU A 184 17.05 7.41 -3.79
C GLU A 184 17.58 6.48 -2.68
N PRO A 185 16.81 5.41 -2.32
CA PRO A 185 15.53 4.96 -2.92
C PRO A 185 14.33 5.86 -2.56
N SER A 186 13.23 5.76 -3.35
CA SER A 186 12.00 6.55 -3.17
C SER A 186 10.73 5.71 -3.38
N TYR A 187 9.57 6.34 -3.18
CA TYR A 187 8.27 5.70 -3.37
C TYR A 187 7.98 5.42 -4.86
N PRO A 188 7.71 4.16 -5.24
CA PRO A 188 7.51 3.78 -6.64
C PRO A 188 6.39 4.56 -7.33
N GLY A 189 5.27 4.80 -6.62
CA GLY A 189 4.14 5.54 -7.19
C GLY A 189 4.47 7.00 -7.55
N ALA A 190 5.38 7.66 -6.84
CA ALA A 190 5.87 8.98 -7.21
C ALA A 190 6.82 8.90 -8.41
N ILE A 191 7.73 7.92 -8.41
CA ILE A 191 8.65 7.66 -9.53
C ILE A 191 7.87 7.49 -10.84
N ASP A 192 6.80 6.71 -10.82
CA ASP A 192 5.98 6.44 -12.00
C ASP A 192 5.29 7.71 -12.52
N VAL A 193 4.72 8.55 -11.62
CA VAL A 193 4.12 9.83 -12.01
C VAL A 193 5.14 10.75 -12.68
N PHE A 194 6.35 10.86 -12.12
CA PHE A 194 7.41 11.68 -12.72
C PHE A 194 7.85 11.13 -14.08
N LYS A 195 7.97 9.81 -14.23
CA LYS A 195 8.29 9.18 -15.51
C LYS A 195 7.23 9.47 -16.59
N GLU A 196 5.96 9.28 -16.24
CA GLU A 196 4.83 9.47 -17.15
C GLU A 196 4.69 10.94 -17.61
N HIS A 197 5.01 11.88 -16.72
CA HIS A 197 4.98 13.31 -17.05
C HIS A 197 6.16 13.76 -17.92
N GLY A 198 7.20 12.95 -18.05
CA GLY A 198 8.37 13.23 -18.89
C GLY A 198 9.34 14.26 -18.30
N VAL A 199 9.38 14.41 -16.98
CA VAL A 199 10.37 15.24 -16.29
C VAL A 199 11.72 14.52 -16.18
N LYS A 200 12.79 15.29 -15.98
CA LYS A 200 14.14 14.79 -15.71
C LYS A 200 14.28 14.51 -14.22
N VAL A 201 14.34 13.25 -13.85
CA VAL A 201 14.47 12.86 -12.45
C VAL A 201 15.95 12.72 -12.07
N VAL A 202 16.31 13.28 -10.92
CA VAL A 202 17.66 13.21 -10.33
C VAL A 202 17.56 12.66 -8.92
N GLY A 203 18.13 11.48 -8.68
CA GLY A 203 18.14 10.84 -7.36
C GLY A 203 19.15 11.50 -6.40
N ILE A 204 18.74 11.63 -5.14
CA ILE A 204 19.59 12.06 -4.02
C ILE A 204 19.67 10.92 -3.01
N PRO A 205 20.86 10.38 -2.69
CA PRO A 205 20.98 9.25 -1.77
C PRO A 205 20.37 9.53 -0.39
N VAL A 206 19.72 8.52 0.17
CA VAL A 206 19.20 8.57 1.55
C VAL A 206 20.23 7.93 2.48
N LEU A 207 20.64 8.68 3.52
CA LEU A 207 21.50 8.25 4.62
C LEU A 207 20.65 7.89 5.86
N ASP A 208 21.29 7.50 6.96
CA ASP A 208 20.59 7.05 8.19
C ASP A 208 19.78 8.16 8.90
N ASP A 209 19.97 9.42 8.56
CA ASP A 209 19.28 10.56 9.15
C ASP A 209 18.62 11.50 8.11
N GLY A 210 18.40 10.99 6.88
CA GLY A 210 17.76 11.70 5.78
C GLY A 210 18.65 11.79 4.53
N ILE A 211 18.23 12.57 3.53
CA ILE A 211 19.00 12.70 2.28
C ILE A 211 20.41 13.20 2.51
N ASP A 212 21.31 12.86 1.58
CA ASP A 212 22.68 13.38 1.57
C ASP A 212 22.71 14.85 1.14
N ILE A 213 22.86 15.74 2.12
CA ILE A 213 22.91 17.18 1.89
C ILE A 213 24.15 17.61 1.09
N GLY A 214 25.27 16.89 1.24
CA GLY A 214 26.49 17.17 0.47
C GLY A 214 26.26 16.92 -1.02
N ILE A 215 25.70 15.76 -1.36
CA ILE A 215 25.33 15.44 -2.74
C ILE A 215 24.24 16.37 -3.27
N LEU A 216 23.23 16.71 -2.43
CA LEU A 216 22.20 17.65 -2.81
C LEU A 216 22.80 19.00 -3.23
N LYS A 217 23.70 19.60 -2.43
CA LYS A 217 24.39 20.85 -2.74
C LYS A 217 25.17 20.78 -4.05
N LEU A 218 25.99 19.75 -4.21
CA LEU A 218 26.78 19.54 -5.44
C LEU A 218 25.91 19.45 -6.70
N LYS A 219 24.70 18.86 -6.60
CA LYS A 219 23.76 18.78 -7.71
C LYS A 219 23.05 20.11 -7.95
N LEU A 220 22.69 20.85 -6.90
CA LEU A 220 22.06 22.17 -6.99
C LEU A 220 22.96 23.22 -7.65
N GLU A 221 24.29 23.14 -7.47
CA GLU A 221 25.25 24.00 -8.17
C GLU A 221 25.25 23.84 -9.69
N LYS A 222 24.84 22.66 -10.18
CA LYS A 222 24.87 22.31 -11.61
C LYS A 222 23.51 22.33 -12.26
N ILE A 223 22.46 22.02 -11.53
CA ILE A 223 21.11 21.78 -12.05
C ILE A 223 20.11 22.38 -11.07
N LYS A 224 19.27 23.31 -11.54
CA LYS A 224 18.15 23.84 -10.74
C LYS A 224 16.94 22.93 -10.88
N PRO A 225 16.44 22.27 -9.80
CA PRO A 225 15.18 21.56 -9.84
C PRO A 225 14.00 22.54 -9.73
N SER A 226 12.88 22.19 -10.31
CA SER A 226 11.60 22.86 -10.04
C SER A 226 11.03 22.40 -8.70
N ILE A 227 11.18 21.09 -8.41
CA ILE A 227 10.63 20.46 -7.20
C ILE A 227 11.64 19.47 -6.63
N ILE A 228 11.62 19.34 -5.30
CA ILE A 228 12.17 18.18 -4.58
C ILE A 228 10.98 17.40 -4.00
N TYR A 229 10.90 16.08 -4.28
CA TYR A 229 9.96 15.16 -3.64
C TYR A 229 10.65 14.39 -2.51
N THR A 230 10.06 14.38 -1.33
CA THR A 230 10.66 13.77 -0.14
C THR A 230 9.61 13.23 0.84
N MET A 231 9.98 12.17 1.58
CA MET A 231 9.21 11.56 2.66
C MET A 231 10.02 11.63 3.97
N PRO A 232 10.09 12.79 4.65
CA PRO A 232 11.05 13.00 5.74
C PRO A 232 10.78 12.16 7.00
N ASN A 233 9.58 11.64 7.17
CA ASN A 233 9.18 10.87 8.34
C ASN A 233 8.85 9.43 7.94
N TYR A 234 9.64 8.47 8.45
CA TYR A 234 9.50 7.05 8.12
C TYR A 234 9.54 6.75 6.62
N GLN A 235 10.53 7.30 5.95
CA GLN A 235 10.74 7.22 4.50
C GLN A 235 10.41 5.82 3.93
N ASN A 236 9.68 5.78 2.83
CA ASN A 236 9.40 4.54 2.12
C ASN A 236 10.34 4.37 0.93
N PRO A 237 11.25 3.33 0.93
CA PRO A 237 11.11 2.08 1.67
C PRO A 237 11.97 1.96 2.95
N THR A 238 12.82 2.92 3.30
CA THR A 238 13.93 2.73 4.25
C THR A 238 13.50 2.76 5.72
N GLY A 239 12.36 3.39 6.07
CA GLY A 239 11.96 3.62 7.45
C GLY A 239 12.78 4.71 8.17
N VAL A 240 13.64 5.45 7.46
CA VAL A 240 14.46 6.53 8.00
C VAL A 240 13.62 7.74 8.34
N CYS A 241 13.93 8.42 9.44
CA CYS A 241 13.42 9.75 9.76
C CYS A 241 14.52 10.79 9.60
N TYR A 242 14.18 11.92 8.96
CA TYR A 242 15.13 13.03 8.82
C TYR A 242 15.35 13.74 10.14
N SER A 243 16.61 14.07 10.41
CA SER A 243 16.95 14.94 11.53
C SER A 243 16.36 16.34 11.31
N GLU A 244 16.01 17.03 12.39
CA GLU A 244 15.54 18.43 12.33
C GLU A 244 16.54 19.34 11.58
N LYS A 245 17.83 19.11 11.82
CA LYS A 245 18.91 19.84 11.12
C LYS A 245 18.78 19.69 9.60
N LYS A 246 18.60 18.46 9.09
CA LYS A 246 18.47 18.22 7.65
C LYS A 246 17.18 18.82 7.08
N LYS A 247 16.06 18.75 7.80
CA LYS A 247 14.80 19.38 7.38
C LYS A 247 14.97 20.89 7.19
N LYS A 248 15.58 21.57 8.17
CA LYS A 248 15.86 23.00 8.09
C LYS A 248 16.87 23.33 6.98
N GLU A 249 17.87 22.50 6.76
CA GLU A 249 18.85 22.69 5.70
C GLU A 249 18.25 22.55 4.31
N ILE A 250 17.34 21.60 4.09
CA ILE A 250 16.59 21.47 2.83
C ILE A 250 15.75 22.73 2.57
N LEU A 251 15.06 23.27 3.58
CA LEU A 251 14.27 24.48 3.45
C LEU A 251 15.14 25.70 3.12
N ASN A 252 16.32 25.83 3.75
CA ASN A 252 17.28 26.90 3.43
C ASN A 252 17.77 26.77 1.98
N LEU A 253 18.05 25.57 1.52
CA LEU A 253 18.44 25.33 0.12
C LEU A 253 17.27 25.62 -0.84
N ALA A 254 16.04 25.28 -0.47
CA ALA A 254 14.85 25.62 -1.26
C ALA A 254 14.68 27.12 -1.43
N LYS A 255 14.94 27.90 -0.38
CA LYS A 255 14.96 29.37 -0.44
C LYS A 255 16.11 29.88 -1.33
N GLN A 256 17.32 29.36 -1.12
CA GLN A 256 18.53 29.80 -1.83
C GLN A 256 18.49 29.55 -3.33
N PHE A 257 18.00 28.34 -3.72
CA PHE A 257 17.99 27.90 -5.11
C PHE A 257 16.62 28.02 -5.77
N ASP A 258 15.63 28.55 -5.03
CA ASP A 258 14.28 28.85 -5.53
C ASP A 258 13.59 27.62 -6.18
N PHE A 259 13.33 26.58 -5.37
CA PHE A 259 12.53 25.41 -5.71
C PHE A 259 11.44 25.13 -4.69
N MET A 260 10.42 24.39 -5.10
CA MET A 260 9.34 23.92 -4.24
C MET A 260 9.65 22.51 -3.67
N ILE A 261 8.98 22.16 -2.60
CA ILE A 261 9.11 20.84 -1.98
C ILE A 261 7.74 20.17 -1.95
N ILE A 262 7.67 18.91 -2.38
CA ILE A 262 6.54 18.02 -2.09
C ILE A 262 6.96 17.17 -0.90
N GLU A 263 6.29 17.35 0.23
CA GLU A 263 6.41 16.48 1.38
C GLU A 263 5.25 15.47 1.38
N ASP A 264 5.56 14.19 1.14
CA ASP A 264 4.59 13.10 1.24
C ASP A 264 4.67 12.47 2.64
N ASP A 265 3.65 12.73 3.44
CA ASP A 265 3.57 12.28 4.83
C ASP A 265 2.44 11.27 5.04
N TYR A 266 2.80 10.05 5.35
CA TYR A 266 1.86 8.98 5.57
C TYR A 266 1.84 8.43 7.01
N MET A 267 2.79 8.82 7.87
CA MET A 267 2.94 8.22 9.20
C MET A 267 3.49 9.15 10.29
N SER A 268 3.61 10.46 10.11
CA SER A 268 4.13 11.38 11.14
C SER A 268 3.29 11.43 12.41
N ASP A 269 2.05 10.92 12.39
CA ASP A 269 1.22 10.75 13.58
C ASP A 269 1.86 9.83 14.62
N PHE A 270 2.76 8.95 14.20
CA PHE A 270 3.28 7.88 15.02
C PHE A 270 4.74 8.14 15.42
N ASP A 271 4.91 8.88 16.49
CA ASP A 271 6.23 9.06 17.12
C ASP A 271 6.57 7.84 17.99
N PHE A 272 7.21 6.84 17.38
CA PHE A 272 7.58 5.57 18.05
C PHE A 272 8.66 5.74 19.11
N ASN A 273 9.41 6.83 19.11
CA ASN A 273 10.54 7.04 20.02
C ASN A 273 10.29 8.20 20.99
N ASN A 274 9.11 8.80 20.99
CA ASN A 274 8.76 10.01 21.75
C ASN A 274 9.75 11.19 21.52
N THR A 275 10.22 11.30 20.29
CA THR A 275 11.21 12.31 19.86
C THR A 275 10.56 13.61 19.36
N LYS A 276 9.22 13.70 19.42
CA LYS A 276 8.41 14.80 18.89
C LYS A 276 8.72 15.09 17.42
N ILE A 277 8.66 14.02 16.61
CA ILE A 277 8.84 14.12 15.16
C ILE A 277 7.84 15.14 14.60
N LYS A 278 8.35 16.13 13.87
CA LYS A 278 7.54 17.11 13.16
C LYS A 278 7.71 16.93 11.65
N PRO A 279 6.66 17.12 10.86
CA PRO A 279 6.78 17.25 9.40
C PRO A 279 7.77 18.39 9.02
N LEU A 280 8.35 18.30 7.84
CA LEU A 280 9.19 19.34 7.29
C LEU A 280 8.40 20.65 7.12
N ARG A 281 7.12 20.55 6.70
CA ARG A 281 6.16 21.65 6.59
C ARG A 281 6.06 22.48 7.88
N ALA A 282 6.21 21.87 9.05
CA ALA A 282 6.16 22.58 10.34
C ALA A 282 7.31 23.57 10.57
N TYR A 283 8.36 23.51 9.76
CA TYR A 283 9.50 24.43 9.79
C TYR A 283 9.54 25.40 8.60
N ASP A 284 8.54 25.32 7.68
CA ASP A 284 8.50 26.14 6.47
C ASP A 284 7.88 27.52 6.73
N GLU A 285 8.73 28.53 6.83
CA GLU A 285 8.34 29.94 6.98
C GLU A 285 8.21 30.65 5.62
N GLU A 286 8.72 30.05 4.52
CA GLU A 286 8.81 30.67 3.20
C GLU A 286 7.72 30.25 2.23
N ASN A 287 6.76 29.42 2.70
CA ASN A 287 5.68 28.88 1.87
C ASN A 287 6.18 28.14 0.61
N ARG A 288 7.14 27.23 0.78
CA ARG A 288 7.74 26.45 -0.28
C ARG A 288 7.31 24.98 -0.27
N VAL A 289 6.64 24.54 0.78
CA VAL A 289 6.23 23.13 0.94
C VAL A 289 4.78 22.95 0.56
N ILE A 290 4.54 21.99 -0.32
CA ILE A 290 3.22 21.39 -0.52
C ILE A 290 3.21 20.09 0.27
N TYR A 291 2.40 20.05 1.33
CA TYR A 291 2.31 18.92 2.24
C TYR A 291 1.16 18.02 1.83
N ILE A 292 1.43 16.74 1.61
CA ILE A 292 0.44 15.71 1.29
C ILE A 292 0.27 14.80 2.49
N LYS A 293 -0.97 14.64 2.95
CA LYS A 293 -1.33 13.69 4.01
C LYS A 293 -2.31 12.65 3.53
N SER A 294 -1.93 11.38 3.67
CA SER A 294 -2.80 10.25 3.32
C SER A 294 -3.39 9.61 4.57
N PHE A 295 -4.69 9.32 4.54
CA PHE A 295 -5.35 8.53 5.59
C PHE A 295 -5.23 7.01 5.39
N SER A 296 -4.58 6.56 4.33
CA SER A 296 -4.51 5.13 3.98
C SER A 296 -3.80 4.26 5.02
N LYS A 297 -2.96 4.82 5.89
CA LYS A 297 -2.25 4.07 6.95
C LYS A 297 -2.83 4.29 8.33
N ILE A 298 -3.45 5.44 8.54
CA ILE A 298 -4.03 5.83 9.83
C ILE A 298 -5.52 5.53 9.93
N LEU A 299 -6.19 5.32 8.79
CA LEU A 299 -7.59 4.89 8.73
C LEU A 299 -7.68 3.66 7.82
N MET A 300 -8.27 3.76 6.62
CA MET A 300 -8.33 2.63 5.68
C MET A 300 -8.04 3.07 4.25
N PRO A 301 -7.23 2.29 3.51
CA PRO A 301 -6.90 2.63 2.12
C PRO A 301 -8.11 2.63 1.18
N GLY A 302 -9.13 1.82 1.47
CA GLY A 302 -10.36 1.72 0.67
C GLY A 302 -11.22 2.96 0.66
N LEU A 303 -11.10 3.84 1.66
CA LEU A 303 -11.85 5.11 1.72
C LEU A 303 -11.37 6.12 0.67
N ARG A 304 -10.17 5.93 0.13
CA ARG A 304 -9.63 6.80 -0.91
C ARG A 304 -9.72 8.29 -0.56
N ILE A 305 -9.22 8.67 0.63
CA ILE A 305 -9.23 10.05 1.10
C ILE A 305 -7.87 10.46 1.67
N GLY A 306 -7.54 11.72 1.47
CA GLY A 306 -6.39 12.43 1.99
C GLY A 306 -6.57 13.93 1.77
N PHE A 307 -5.59 14.70 2.11
CA PHE A 307 -5.57 16.13 1.79
C PHE A 307 -4.16 16.59 1.44
N MET A 308 -4.07 17.71 0.76
CA MET A 308 -2.84 18.49 0.66
C MET A 308 -3.05 19.86 1.27
N GLU A 309 -2.05 20.34 1.98
CA GLU A 309 -1.93 21.72 2.41
C GLU A 309 -0.90 22.39 1.50
N MET A 310 -1.25 23.55 0.97
CA MET A 310 -0.48 24.18 -0.09
C MET A 310 -0.29 25.68 0.12
N PRO A 311 0.82 26.23 -0.34
CA PRO A 311 1.01 27.68 -0.40
C PRO A 311 -0.08 28.37 -1.22
N ILE A 312 -0.53 29.54 -0.76
CA ILE A 312 -1.66 30.26 -1.37
C ILE A 312 -1.41 30.61 -2.85
N HIS A 313 -0.14 30.87 -3.21
CA HIS A 313 0.23 31.26 -4.57
C HIS A 313 0.07 30.15 -5.62
N VAL A 314 0.08 28.88 -5.21
CA VAL A 314 -0.16 27.73 -6.12
C VAL A 314 -1.60 27.17 -6.06
N ARG A 315 -2.42 27.65 -5.09
CA ARG A 315 -3.76 27.15 -4.85
C ARG A 315 -4.63 27.13 -6.12
N ASN A 316 -4.70 28.25 -6.81
CA ASN A 316 -5.64 28.39 -7.94
C ASN A 316 -5.31 27.43 -9.09
N ILE A 317 -4.03 27.21 -9.38
CA ILE A 317 -3.64 26.28 -10.44
C ILE A 317 -3.88 24.83 -10.01
N ILE A 318 -3.55 24.48 -8.77
CA ILE A 318 -3.78 23.14 -8.21
C ILE A 318 -5.27 22.81 -8.18
N SER A 319 -6.11 23.71 -7.66
CA SER A 319 -7.56 23.49 -7.60
C SER A 319 -8.20 23.36 -8.97
N ARG A 320 -7.73 24.12 -9.97
CA ARG A 320 -8.19 24.01 -11.35
C ARG A 320 -7.86 22.65 -11.97
N ILE A 321 -6.64 22.16 -11.77
CA ILE A 321 -6.22 20.84 -12.26
C ILE A 321 -7.00 19.73 -11.52
N LYS A 322 -7.17 19.83 -10.20
CA LYS A 322 -8.00 18.91 -9.43
C LYS A 322 -9.42 18.84 -9.98
N TYR A 323 -10.05 20.00 -10.22
CA TYR A 323 -11.39 20.07 -10.78
C TYR A 323 -11.48 19.40 -12.16
N SER A 324 -10.48 19.58 -13.00
CA SER A 324 -10.47 18.95 -14.34
C SER A 324 -10.26 17.43 -14.30
N MET A 325 -9.66 16.90 -13.23
CA MET A 325 -9.40 15.45 -13.11
C MET A 325 -10.62 14.66 -12.63
N ASP A 326 -11.35 15.17 -11.62
CA ASP A 326 -12.46 14.43 -11.02
C ASP A 326 -13.57 15.32 -10.41
N ILE A 327 -13.61 16.62 -10.75
CA ILE A 327 -14.55 17.63 -10.22
C ILE A 327 -14.38 17.80 -8.71
N SER A 328 -14.66 16.75 -7.92
CA SER A 328 -14.46 16.72 -6.47
C SER A 328 -14.21 15.29 -5.97
N THR A 329 -13.55 15.17 -4.83
CA THR A 329 -13.46 13.89 -4.09
C THR A 329 -14.87 13.58 -3.53
N SER A 330 -15.25 12.31 -3.45
CA SER A 330 -16.55 11.83 -3.00
C SER A 330 -17.07 12.59 -1.76
N SER A 331 -18.20 13.29 -1.89
CA SER A 331 -18.87 14.02 -0.82
C SER A 331 -19.25 13.10 0.33
N PHE A 332 -19.79 11.92 0.00
CA PHE A 332 -20.12 10.88 0.97
C PHE A 332 -18.92 10.50 1.87
N THR A 333 -17.74 10.32 1.27
CA THR A 333 -16.53 9.98 2.03
C THR A 333 -16.06 11.15 2.89
N GLN A 334 -16.11 12.38 2.36
CA GLN A 334 -15.70 13.57 3.09
C GLN A 334 -16.56 13.81 4.33
N LEU A 335 -17.88 13.75 4.18
CA LEU A 335 -18.82 13.95 5.28
C LEU A 335 -18.74 12.81 6.31
N SER A 336 -18.64 11.56 5.85
CA SER A 336 -18.45 10.42 6.77
C SER A 336 -17.17 10.58 7.60
N LEU A 337 -16.06 11.04 7.01
CA LEU A 337 -14.83 11.32 7.73
C LEU A 337 -14.99 12.49 8.69
N TYR A 338 -15.63 13.59 8.28
CA TYR A 338 -15.89 14.74 9.15
C TYR A 338 -16.67 14.35 10.41
N TYR A 339 -17.77 13.62 10.26
CA TYR A 339 -18.57 13.15 11.40
C TYR A 339 -17.80 12.15 12.25
N TYR A 340 -16.99 11.28 11.65
CA TYR A 340 -16.11 10.37 12.38
C TYR A 340 -15.08 11.13 13.23
N MET A 341 -14.40 12.12 12.66
CA MET A 341 -13.40 12.93 13.37
C MET A 341 -14.04 13.73 14.52
N THR A 342 -15.24 14.27 14.29
CA THR A 342 -15.94 15.14 15.24
C THR A 342 -16.49 14.39 16.44
N PHE A 343 -17.12 13.22 16.22
CA PHE A 343 -17.92 12.57 17.27
C PHE A 343 -17.29 11.29 17.84
N PHE A 344 -16.33 10.66 17.17
CA PHE A 344 -15.86 9.33 17.56
C PHE A 344 -14.43 9.30 18.10
N GLY A 345 -13.91 10.45 18.51
CA GLY A 345 -12.66 10.53 19.23
C GLY A 345 -11.43 10.26 18.36
N TRP A 346 -11.23 11.07 17.34
CA TRP A 346 -10.13 10.97 16.39
C TRP A 346 -8.75 10.78 17.04
N ARG A 347 -8.42 11.56 18.09
CA ARG A 347 -7.14 11.41 18.81
C ARG A 347 -6.97 10.02 19.45
N ASN A 348 -8.02 9.52 20.10
CA ASN A 348 -8.00 8.18 20.68
C ASN A 348 -7.81 7.09 19.62
N HIS A 349 -8.41 7.27 18.43
CA HIS A 349 -8.18 6.38 17.29
C HIS A 349 -6.70 6.36 16.89
N LEU A 350 -6.06 7.53 16.72
CA LEU A 350 -4.65 7.63 16.38
C LEU A 350 -3.75 6.98 17.45
N ASP A 351 -4.06 7.17 18.73
CA ASP A 351 -3.31 6.57 19.84
C ASP A 351 -3.39 5.02 19.84
N ILE A 352 -4.57 4.48 19.51
CA ILE A 352 -4.75 3.02 19.38
C ILE A 352 -3.92 2.48 18.23
N ILE A 353 -4.01 3.09 17.04
CA ILE A 353 -3.27 2.67 15.86
C ILE A 353 -1.76 2.82 16.07
N LYS A 354 -1.31 3.92 16.72
CA LYS A 354 0.09 4.12 17.10
C LYS A 354 0.61 2.95 17.93
N LYS A 355 -0.10 2.56 18.98
CA LYS A 355 0.30 1.45 19.87
C LYS A 355 0.46 0.14 19.10
N VAL A 356 -0.47 -0.17 18.20
CA VAL A 356 -0.40 -1.37 17.35
C VAL A 356 0.85 -1.34 16.46
N TYR A 357 1.08 -0.26 15.74
CA TYR A 357 2.26 -0.18 14.87
C TYR A 357 3.58 -0.15 15.66
N GLU A 358 3.61 0.53 16.79
CA GLU A 358 4.78 0.57 17.67
C GLU A 358 5.14 -0.82 18.22
N SER A 359 4.14 -1.58 18.68
CA SER A 359 4.32 -2.96 19.12
C SER A 359 4.88 -3.84 18.00
N ARG A 360 4.25 -3.79 16.80
CA ARG A 360 4.72 -4.54 15.63
C ARG A 360 6.15 -4.19 15.26
N PHE A 361 6.49 -2.91 15.23
CA PHE A 361 7.84 -2.45 14.91
C PHE A 361 8.87 -2.98 15.92
N LYS A 362 8.58 -2.89 17.24
CA LYS A 362 9.48 -3.40 18.29
C LYS A 362 9.72 -4.90 18.19
N ILE A 363 8.66 -5.69 17.94
CA ILE A 363 8.76 -7.15 17.77
C ILE A 363 9.63 -7.46 16.53
N ALA A 364 9.31 -6.85 15.39
CA ALA A 364 10.05 -7.11 14.17
C ALA A 364 11.51 -6.67 14.26
N LYS A 365 11.77 -5.46 14.81
CA LYS A 365 13.13 -4.96 14.97
C LYS A 365 13.96 -5.86 15.87
N LYS A 366 13.43 -6.27 17.02
CA LYS A 366 14.13 -7.19 17.93
C LYS A 366 14.48 -8.51 17.24
N TYR A 367 13.54 -9.07 16.48
CA TYR A 367 13.76 -10.32 15.75
C TYR A 367 14.81 -10.15 14.65
N ILE A 368 14.73 -9.07 13.87
CA ILE A 368 15.67 -8.76 12.78
C ILE A 368 17.08 -8.57 13.34
N ASP A 369 17.26 -7.73 14.36
CA ASP A 369 18.56 -7.44 14.97
C ASP A 369 19.22 -8.72 15.53
N SER A 370 18.45 -9.67 16.05
CA SER A 370 18.96 -10.90 16.64
C SER A 370 19.19 -12.04 15.63
N ASN A 371 18.56 -12.01 14.45
CA ASN A 371 18.50 -13.19 13.60
C ASN A 371 18.99 -12.99 12.16
N PHE A 372 19.14 -11.75 11.70
CA PHE A 372 19.50 -11.47 10.30
C PHE A 372 20.86 -10.80 10.12
N SER A 373 21.54 -10.37 11.18
CA SER A 373 22.80 -9.60 11.13
C SER A 373 23.90 -10.24 10.29
N ASP A 374 23.97 -11.59 10.30
CA ASP A 374 25.00 -12.35 9.58
C ASP A 374 24.60 -12.69 8.14
N ILE A 375 23.36 -12.37 7.75
CA ILE A 375 22.77 -12.80 6.48
C ILE A 375 22.49 -11.58 5.58
N LEU A 376 21.99 -10.49 6.17
CA LEU A 376 21.54 -9.29 5.46
C LEU A 376 22.12 -8.02 6.10
N THR A 377 22.26 -6.99 5.27
CA THR A 377 22.49 -5.63 5.76
C THR A 377 21.18 -4.84 5.73
N PHE A 378 20.86 -4.10 6.80
CA PHE A 378 19.65 -3.29 6.89
C PHE A 378 19.98 -1.81 6.94
N ARG A 379 19.15 -0.98 6.28
CA ARG A 379 19.11 0.45 6.56
C ARG A 379 18.56 0.65 7.97
N LYS A 380 19.03 1.70 8.65
CA LYS A 380 18.63 2.01 10.02
C LYS A 380 17.21 2.59 10.06
N ALA A 381 16.20 1.73 10.15
CA ALA A 381 14.83 2.17 10.32
C ALA A 381 14.65 2.84 11.70
N SER A 382 14.09 4.05 11.70
CA SER A 382 13.79 4.82 12.92
C SER A 382 12.41 4.46 13.50
N GLY A 383 11.56 3.79 12.71
CA GLY A 383 10.19 3.42 13.03
C GLY A 383 9.41 3.11 11.77
N GLY A 384 8.09 3.20 11.86
CA GLY A 384 7.20 2.94 10.74
C GLY A 384 6.88 1.46 10.56
N VAL A 385 6.64 1.06 9.32
CA VAL A 385 6.16 -0.29 8.99
C VAL A 385 7.08 -1.02 8.00
N ASN A 386 8.17 -0.39 7.58
CA ASN A 386 9.05 -0.91 6.56
C ASN A 386 10.47 -1.10 7.09
N PHE A 387 11.12 -2.18 6.66
CA PHE A 387 12.54 -2.43 6.78
C PHE A 387 13.11 -2.63 5.38
N PHE A 388 14.25 -2.02 5.10
CA PHE A 388 14.92 -2.11 3.81
C PHE A 388 16.24 -2.84 3.98
N ALA A 389 16.33 -4.00 3.33
CA ALA A 389 17.41 -4.94 3.47
C ALA A 389 18.21 -5.09 2.18
N ALA A 390 19.49 -5.46 2.28
CA ALA A 390 20.32 -5.83 1.17
C ALA A 390 20.87 -7.25 1.35
N LEU A 391 20.78 -8.05 0.29
CA LEU A 391 21.49 -9.30 0.10
C LEU A 391 22.99 -9.04 -0.10
N PRO A 392 23.86 -10.05 0.03
CA PRO A 392 25.23 -9.97 -0.48
C PRO A 392 25.25 -9.53 -1.96
N LYS A 393 26.24 -8.77 -2.36
CA LYS A 393 26.29 -8.08 -3.68
C LYS A 393 26.15 -8.99 -4.90
N ASP A 394 26.44 -10.29 -4.72
CA ASP A 394 26.39 -11.26 -5.82
C ASP A 394 25.00 -11.90 -6.01
N TYR A 395 23.96 -11.43 -5.31
CA TYR A 395 22.60 -11.96 -5.38
C TYR A 395 21.58 -10.91 -5.79
N SER A 396 20.57 -11.34 -6.56
CA SER A 396 19.48 -10.50 -7.04
C SER A 396 18.24 -10.60 -6.14
N SER A 397 17.67 -9.45 -5.77
CA SER A 397 16.40 -9.39 -5.05
C SER A 397 15.21 -9.77 -5.94
N ILE A 398 15.34 -9.66 -7.25
CA ILE A 398 14.33 -10.13 -8.22
C ILE A 398 14.28 -11.66 -8.19
N ASP A 399 15.44 -12.32 -8.24
CA ASP A 399 15.52 -13.78 -8.18
C ASP A 399 15.08 -14.29 -6.80
N LEU A 400 15.46 -13.60 -5.72
CA LEU A 400 14.96 -13.88 -4.37
C LEU A 400 13.44 -13.81 -4.31
N LYS A 401 12.82 -12.78 -4.88
CA LYS A 401 11.36 -12.62 -4.91
C LYS A 401 10.70 -13.81 -5.59
N ILE A 402 11.16 -14.20 -6.80
CA ILE A 402 10.64 -15.34 -7.56
C ILE A 402 10.77 -16.63 -6.74
N PHE A 403 11.93 -16.85 -6.11
CA PHE A 403 12.17 -18.01 -5.26
C PHE A 403 11.22 -18.05 -4.05
N LEU A 404 11.08 -16.94 -3.32
CA LEU A 404 10.22 -16.83 -2.15
C LEU A 404 8.73 -16.97 -2.51
N GLU A 405 8.30 -16.44 -3.65
CA GLU A 405 6.91 -16.58 -4.13
C GLU A 405 6.55 -18.05 -4.37
N SER A 406 7.50 -18.88 -4.86
CA SER A 406 7.30 -20.32 -4.99
C SER A 406 7.08 -21.03 -3.64
N LYS A 407 7.48 -20.39 -2.54
CA LYS A 407 7.31 -20.89 -1.16
C LYS A 407 6.19 -20.17 -0.39
N GLY A 408 5.37 -19.37 -1.09
CA GLY A 408 4.26 -18.64 -0.48
C GLY A 408 4.68 -17.40 0.33
N VAL A 409 5.88 -16.86 0.14
CA VAL A 409 6.36 -15.63 0.78
C VAL A 409 6.50 -14.53 -0.27
N LYS A 410 5.97 -13.34 -0.02
CA LYS A 410 6.02 -12.19 -0.93
C LYS A 410 6.77 -11.02 -0.33
N ILE A 411 7.74 -10.50 -1.09
CA ILE A 411 8.51 -9.28 -0.80
C ILE A 411 8.41 -8.30 -1.96
N LEU A 412 8.93 -7.07 -1.80
CA LEU A 412 9.14 -6.15 -2.93
C LEU A 412 10.63 -5.96 -3.20
N GLU A 413 11.01 -6.20 -4.44
CA GLU A 413 12.37 -6.07 -4.95
C GLU A 413 12.86 -4.61 -4.98
N GLY A 414 14.17 -4.41 -4.75
CA GLY A 414 14.80 -3.09 -4.65
C GLY A 414 14.70 -2.22 -5.88
N PRO A 415 14.89 -2.74 -7.11
CA PRO A 415 14.85 -1.94 -8.33
C PRO A 415 13.59 -1.09 -8.51
N LEU A 416 12.45 -1.49 -7.92
CA LEU A 416 11.20 -0.71 -7.94
C LEU A 416 11.32 0.65 -7.25
N PHE A 417 12.24 0.80 -6.30
CA PHE A 417 12.41 2.01 -5.50
C PHE A 417 13.45 2.98 -6.06
N TYR A 418 14.01 2.68 -7.23
CA TYR A 418 15.06 3.47 -7.86
C TYR A 418 14.64 3.95 -9.24
N TYR A 419 15.02 5.17 -9.58
CA TYR A 419 14.79 5.70 -10.92
C TYR A 419 15.89 5.30 -11.90
N ASN A 420 17.16 5.51 -11.53
CA ASN A 420 18.33 5.33 -12.39
C ASN A 420 19.32 4.28 -11.88
N ILE A 421 19.31 3.93 -10.61
CA ILE A 421 20.27 3.01 -10.00
C ILE A 421 19.68 1.60 -10.00
N LYS A 422 20.46 0.62 -10.46
CA LYS A 422 20.12 -0.78 -10.34
C LYS A 422 20.59 -1.30 -8.97
N ALA A 423 19.80 -1.09 -7.93
CA ALA A 423 20.03 -1.72 -6.62
C ALA A 423 19.46 -3.13 -6.63
N GLU A 424 20.11 -4.02 -7.38
CA GLU A 424 19.58 -5.35 -7.67
C GLU A 424 19.52 -6.25 -6.43
N ASN A 425 20.33 -5.97 -5.40
CA ASN A 425 20.39 -6.79 -4.19
C ASN A 425 19.53 -6.28 -3.02
N GLU A 426 18.89 -5.13 -3.13
CA GLU A 426 18.04 -4.57 -2.05
C GLU A 426 16.58 -5.01 -2.19
N PHE A 427 15.83 -5.04 -1.07
CA PHE A 427 14.41 -5.37 -1.05
C PHE A 427 13.73 -4.82 0.20
N ARG A 428 12.40 -4.65 0.13
CA ARG A 428 11.59 -4.15 1.24
C ARG A 428 10.82 -5.28 1.94
N ILE A 429 10.84 -5.23 3.27
CA ILE A 429 10.03 -6.04 4.17
C ILE A 429 9.04 -5.09 4.86
N SER A 430 7.73 -5.28 4.67
CA SER A 430 6.70 -4.52 5.37
C SER A 430 5.95 -5.39 6.39
N ILE A 431 5.75 -4.85 7.59
CA ILE A 431 5.03 -5.50 8.69
C ILE A 431 3.62 -4.94 8.90
N ALA A 432 3.18 -4.00 8.05
CA ALA A 432 1.91 -3.31 8.21
C ALA A 432 0.70 -4.24 8.23
N HIS A 433 0.75 -5.32 7.44
CA HIS A 433 -0.36 -6.26 7.25
C HIS A 433 -0.26 -7.53 8.10
N MET A 434 0.49 -7.49 9.21
CA MET A 434 0.71 -8.66 10.08
C MET A 434 0.08 -8.48 11.46
N GLN A 435 -0.40 -9.57 12.05
CA GLN A 435 -0.75 -9.59 13.47
C GLN A 435 0.52 -9.74 14.31
N GLU A 436 0.52 -9.18 15.53
CA GLU A 436 1.69 -9.21 16.41
C GLU A 436 2.21 -10.62 16.68
N ASN A 437 1.29 -11.57 16.90
CA ASN A 437 1.60 -12.98 17.14
C ASN A 437 2.11 -13.75 15.92
N GLU A 438 1.97 -13.19 14.71
CA GLU A 438 2.44 -13.81 13.47
C GLU A 438 3.84 -13.31 13.05
N ILE A 439 4.29 -12.15 13.57
CA ILE A 439 5.49 -11.44 13.06
C ILE A 439 6.75 -12.29 13.16
N GLU A 440 7.04 -12.84 14.34
CA GLU A 440 8.26 -13.63 14.55
C GLU A 440 8.27 -14.91 13.69
N ASN A 441 7.13 -15.60 13.62
CA ASN A 441 7.01 -16.82 12.80
C ASN A 441 7.14 -16.51 11.31
N ASN A 442 6.52 -15.43 10.84
CA ASN A 442 6.62 -14.99 9.46
C ASN A 442 8.05 -14.57 9.09
N LEU A 443 8.74 -13.82 9.98
CA LEU A 443 10.14 -13.46 9.79
C LEU A 443 11.07 -14.69 9.82
N ASN A 444 10.76 -15.69 10.65
CA ASN A 444 11.49 -16.96 10.63
C ASN A 444 11.33 -17.70 9.30
N THR A 445 10.11 -17.73 8.76
CA THR A 445 9.81 -18.31 7.44
C THR A 445 10.60 -17.59 6.34
N LEU A 446 10.62 -16.25 6.37
CA LEU A 446 11.42 -15.43 5.45
C LEU A 446 12.91 -15.74 5.58
N LYS A 447 13.44 -15.79 6.83
CA LYS A 447 14.84 -16.11 7.11
C LYS A 447 15.26 -17.44 6.50
N ASN A 448 14.48 -18.50 6.76
CA ASN A 448 14.77 -19.84 6.24
C ASN A 448 14.75 -19.86 4.72
N GLY A 449 13.80 -19.18 4.08
CA GLY A 449 13.77 -19.04 2.63
C GLY A 449 14.99 -18.30 2.07
N ILE A 450 15.45 -17.25 2.74
CA ILE A 450 16.66 -16.50 2.33
C ILE A 450 17.90 -17.37 2.50
N ILE A 451 18.06 -18.09 3.62
CA ILE A 451 19.21 -18.98 3.84
C ILE A 451 19.26 -20.06 2.75
N GLU A 452 18.13 -20.68 2.44
CA GLU A 452 18.05 -21.69 1.38
C GLU A 452 18.39 -21.09 0.01
N PHE A 453 17.87 -19.89 -0.30
CA PHE A 453 18.22 -19.18 -1.53
C PHE A 453 19.73 -18.91 -1.65
N LEU A 454 20.36 -18.45 -0.58
CA LEU A 454 21.80 -18.13 -0.55
C LEU A 454 22.70 -19.38 -0.57
N SER A 455 22.19 -20.54 -0.13
CA SER A 455 22.95 -21.81 -0.12
C SER A 455 23.13 -22.42 -1.52
N ASP A 456 22.27 -22.07 -2.49
CA ASP A 456 22.41 -22.56 -3.87
C ASP A 456 23.25 -21.58 -4.71
N GLU A 457 24.46 -22.01 -5.08
CA GLU A 457 25.37 -21.20 -5.91
C GLU A 457 24.78 -20.81 -7.28
N LYS A 458 23.79 -21.54 -7.77
CA LYS A 458 23.07 -21.19 -9.02
C LYS A 458 22.33 -19.87 -8.94
N ASN A 459 21.98 -19.41 -7.72
CA ASN A 459 21.30 -18.15 -7.47
C ASN A 459 22.24 -16.95 -7.45
N LYS A 460 23.57 -17.17 -7.54
CA LYS A 460 24.51 -16.05 -7.72
C LYS A 460 24.39 -15.48 -9.13
N MET A 461 24.40 -14.16 -9.24
CA MET A 461 24.40 -13.47 -10.53
C MET A 461 25.61 -13.90 -11.36
N LYS A 462 25.39 -14.47 -12.56
CA LYS A 462 26.43 -14.98 -13.43
C LYS A 462 27.27 -13.91 -14.13
N TYR A 463 26.83 -12.65 -14.08
CA TYR A 463 27.48 -11.53 -14.75
C TYR A 463 27.70 -10.37 -13.78
N LYS A 464 28.95 -10.07 -13.46
CA LYS A 464 29.31 -8.76 -12.92
C LYS A 464 29.10 -7.73 -14.03
N ILE A 465 28.16 -6.82 -13.82
CA ILE A 465 28.11 -5.60 -14.65
C ILE A 465 29.39 -4.84 -14.35
N PRO A 466 30.22 -4.50 -15.34
CA PRO A 466 31.40 -3.66 -15.11
C PRO A 466 30.94 -2.33 -14.49
N ASN A 467 31.68 -1.89 -13.47
CA ASN A 467 31.49 -0.62 -12.77
C ASN A 467 31.52 0.58 -13.71
#